data_1dabfd635772c216be60df2f1401d6a3
#
_entry.id   1dabfd635772c216be60df2f1401d6a3
#
_cell.length_a   1.000
_cell.length_b   1.000
_cell.length_c   1.000
_cell.angle_alpha   90.00
_cell.angle_beta   90.00
_cell.angle_gamma   90.00
#
_symmetry.space_group_name_H-M   'P 1'
#
loop_
_entity.id
_entity.type
_entity.pdbx_description
1 polymer ?
#
loop_
_entity_poly.entity_id
_entity_poly.type
_entity_poly.pdbx_seq_one_letter_code
_entity_poly.pdbx_strand_id
1 'polypeptide(L)'
;MKENNNEAVEEAQVREFKKSSKLNNVLYDVRGPVVEEAARMENAGTQVLKLNIGNPAPFGFRTPDEVIYDMRQQLTECEGYSPAKGLFSARKAIMQYAQLKKLPNVSIEDIYTGNGVSELINLCMSALLDNGDEILIPSPDYPLWTACATLAGGKAVHYICDEQAEWYPDMDDIRKK
;
A
#
# COMPACT_ATOMS: atom_id res chain seq x y z
N MET A 1 -40.88 -18.86 55.32
CA MET A 1 -40.02 -19.49 54.31
C MET A 1 -39.78 -18.47 53.19
N LYS A 2 -38.60 -17.91 53.15
CA LYS A 2 -38.14 -17.05 52.06
C LYS A 2 -37.10 -17.85 51.32
N GLU A 3 -37.43 -18.28 50.10
CA GLU A 3 -36.48 -18.89 49.21
C GLU A 3 -35.55 -17.83 48.68
N ASN A 4 -34.26 -17.99 48.99
CA ASN A 4 -33.17 -17.22 48.37
C ASN A 4 -32.86 -17.84 47.05
N ASN A 5 -33.34 -17.26 45.96
CA ASN A 5 -32.81 -17.51 44.61
C ASN A 5 -31.49 -16.75 44.47
N ASN A 6 -30.39 -17.44 44.74
CA ASN A 6 -29.06 -17.03 44.29
C ASN A 6 -28.90 -17.56 42.85
N GLU A 7 -29.35 -16.81 41.86
CA GLU A 7 -28.92 -17.00 40.50
C GLU A 7 -27.46 -16.54 40.39
N ALA A 8 -26.56 -17.50 40.30
CA ALA A 8 -25.16 -17.24 39.95
C ALA A 8 -25.13 -16.63 38.54
N VAL A 9 -24.83 -15.35 38.47
CA VAL A 9 -24.51 -14.70 37.20
C VAL A 9 -23.21 -15.31 36.74
N GLU A 10 -23.29 -16.21 35.73
CA GLU A 10 -22.13 -16.75 35.02
C GLU A 10 -21.39 -15.56 34.42
N GLU A 11 -20.23 -15.21 34.92
CA GLU A 11 -19.36 -14.19 34.32
C GLU A 11 -19.02 -14.65 32.89
N ALA A 12 -19.61 -14.01 31.91
CA ALA A 12 -19.30 -14.25 30.51
C ALA A 12 -17.80 -14.06 30.29
N GLN A 13 -17.09 -15.14 30.01
CA GLN A 13 -15.66 -15.11 29.70
C GLN A 13 -15.45 -14.18 28.51
N VAL A 14 -14.88 -12.99 28.73
CA VAL A 14 -14.55 -12.04 27.68
C VAL A 14 -13.51 -12.69 26.77
N ARG A 15 -13.86 -12.92 25.52
CA ARG A 15 -12.93 -13.49 24.52
C ARG A 15 -11.75 -12.53 24.31
N GLU A 16 -10.54 -13.00 24.60
CA GLU A 16 -9.33 -12.26 24.29
C GLU A 16 -9.12 -12.19 22.76
N PHE A 17 -9.07 -10.98 22.22
CA PHE A 17 -8.77 -10.78 20.80
C PHE A 17 -7.26 -10.76 20.58
N LYS A 18 -6.76 -11.69 19.79
CA LYS A 18 -5.35 -11.81 19.44
C LYS A 18 -5.11 -11.33 18.01
N LYS A 19 -3.93 -10.76 17.78
CA LYS A 19 -3.43 -10.42 16.44
C LYS A 19 -3.41 -11.68 15.56
N SER A 20 -3.81 -11.57 14.30
CA SER A 20 -3.75 -12.69 13.36
C SER A 20 -2.32 -13.21 13.21
N SER A 21 -2.15 -14.54 13.17
CA SER A 21 -0.85 -15.18 12.95
C SER A 21 -0.22 -14.82 11.59
N LYS A 22 -1.02 -14.46 10.59
CA LYS A 22 -0.54 -13.96 9.30
C LYS A 22 0.37 -12.72 9.45
N LEU A 23 0.18 -11.93 10.50
CA LEU A 23 0.96 -10.73 10.75
C LEU A 23 2.32 -10.98 11.42
N ASN A 24 2.61 -12.22 11.86
CA ASN A 24 3.86 -12.53 12.55
C ASN A 24 5.11 -12.37 11.66
N ASN A 25 4.95 -12.59 10.37
CA ASN A 25 6.03 -12.51 9.37
C ASN A 25 5.92 -11.29 8.46
N VAL A 26 5.04 -10.34 8.78
CA VAL A 26 4.88 -9.11 8.01
C VAL A 26 5.77 -8.03 8.60
N LEU A 27 6.89 -7.78 7.94
CA LEU A 27 7.85 -6.73 8.31
C LEU A 27 7.52 -5.45 7.52
N TYR A 28 6.43 -4.79 7.88
CA TYR A 28 6.06 -3.49 7.35
C TYR A 28 6.25 -2.43 8.43
N ASP A 29 7.50 -2.13 8.73
CA ASP A 29 7.83 -1.16 9.75
C ASP A 29 8.54 0.05 9.13
N VAL A 30 7.76 0.96 8.59
CA VAL A 30 8.22 2.29 8.15
C VAL A 30 8.31 3.28 9.32
N ARG A 31 8.00 2.83 10.54
CA ARG A 31 7.91 3.63 11.76
C ARG A 31 8.73 3.05 12.93
N GLY A 32 9.68 2.21 12.68
CA GLY A 32 10.45 1.54 13.70
C GLY A 32 11.36 2.43 14.56
N PRO A 33 12.32 1.84 15.27
CA PRO A 33 13.17 2.52 16.25
C PRO A 33 13.86 3.78 15.73
N VAL A 34 14.17 3.82 14.43
CA VAL A 34 14.80 4.99 13.78
C VAL A 34 13.85 6.20 13.79
N VAL A 35 12.54 5.99 13.55
CA VAL A 35 11.56 7.08 13.56
C VAL A 35 11.30 7.57 14.97
N GLU A 36 11.27 6.67 15.95
CA GLU A 36 11.12 7.03 17.37
C GLU A 36 12.32 7.85 17.86
N GLU A 37 13.53 7.44 17.48
CA GLU A 37 14.75 8.19 17.81
C GLU A 37 14.79 9.55 17.12
N ALA A 38 14.40 9.63 15.84
CA ALA A 38 14.26 10.90 15.14
C ALA A 38 13.28 11.84 15.85
N ALA A 39 12.13 11.34 16.29
CA ALA A 39 11.15 12.12 17.03
C ALA A 39 11.70 12.58 18.38
N ARG A 40 12.47 11.74 19.09
CA ARG A 40 13.14 12.10 20.34
C ARG A 40 14.15 13.23 20.13
N MET A 41 14.95 13.15 19.07
CA MET A 41 15.92 14.19 18.70
C MET A 41 15.24 15.52 18.37
N GLU A 42 14.13 15.48 17.60
CA GLU A 42 13.33 16.68 17.26
C GLU A 42 12.74 17.33 18.53
N ASN A 43 12.21 16.53 19.43
CA ASN A 43 11.70 17.02 20.73
C ASN A 43 12.80 17.64 21.60
N ALA A 44 14.05 17.22 21.42
CA ALA A 44 15.23 17.80 22.07
C ALA A 44 15.80 19.04 21.34
N GLY A 45 15.14 19.49 20.26
CA GLY A 45 15.52 20.69 19.51
C GLY A 45 16.48 20.44 18.34
N THR A 46 16.78 19.19 18.01
CA THR A 46 17.62 18.84 16.86
C THR A 46 16.78 18.84 15.58
N GLN A 47 17.23 19.50 14.54
CA GLN A 47 16.59 19.42 13.23
C GLN A 47 16.97 18.12 12.53
N VAL A 48 15.98 17.28 12.21
CA VAL A 48 16.17 16.00 11.51
C VAL A 48 15.64 16.10 10.08
N LEU A 49 16.51 15.86 9.10
CA LEU A 49 16.11 15.77 7.68
C LEU A 49 15.57 14.38 7.40
N LYS A 50 14.26 14.29 7.17
CA LYS A 50 13.56 13.02 6.90
C LYS A 50 13.60 12.69 5.41
N LEU A 51 14.39 11.70 5.03
CA LEU A 51 14.53 11.21 3.65
C LEU A 51 13.92 9.82 3.42
N ASN A 52 13.27 9.27 4.44
CA ASN A 52 12.70 7.92 4.44
C ASN A 52 11.35 7.80 3.72
N ILE A 53 10.64 8.92 3.51
CA ILE A 53 9.37 8.96 2.80
C ILE A 53 9.40 10.08 1.78
N GLY A 54 9.06 9.76 0.52
CA GLY A 54 8.92 10.74 -0.56
C GLY A 54 7.69 11.63 -0.32
N ASN A 55 7.90 12.75 0.38
CA ASN A 55 6.85 13.74 0.63
C ASN A 55 7.33 15.11 0.17
N PRO A 56 7.01 15.56 -1.06
CA PRO A 56 7.50 16.82 -1.61
C PRO A 56 6.93 18.08 -0.93
N ALA A 57 5.73 17.99 -0.37
CA ALA A 57 5.01 19.16 0.16
C ALA A 57 5.79 19.95 1.24
N PRO A 58 6.45 19.33 2.24
CA PRO A 58 7.25 20.03 3.23
C PRO A 58 8.46 20.79 2.64
N PHE A 59 8.88 20.43 1.42
CA PHE A 59 9.98 21.07 0.70
C PHE A 59 9.53 22.18 -0.26
N GLY A 60 8.25 22.62 -0.15
CA GLY A 60 7.70 23.70 -0.94
C GLY A 60 7.15 23.30 -2.32
N PHE A 61 7.17 22.03 -2.65
CA PHE A 61 6.53 21.54 -3.87
C PHE A 61 5.01 21.45 -3.67
N ARG A 62 4.28 22.16 -4.50
CA ARG A 62 2.82 22.20 -4.44
C ARG A 62 2.20 21.42 -5.60
N THR A 63 1.00 20.94 -5.37
CA THR A 63 0.14 20.47 -6.48
C THR A 63 -0.15 21.63 -7.42
N PRO A 64 -0.11 21.44 -8.75
CA PRO A 64 -0.50 22.48 -9.71
C PRO A 64 -1.88 23.06 -9.41
N ASP A 65 -2.01 24.36 -9.55
CA ASP A 65 -3.27 25.07 -9.21
C ASP A 65 -4.42 24.61 -10.08
N GLU A 66 -4.18 24.20 -11.33
CA GLU A 66 -5.16 23.64 -12.25
C GLU A 66 -5.79 22.35 -11.70
N VAL A 67 -4.96 21.47 -11.10
CA VAL A 67 -5.45 20.22 -10.48
C VAL A 67 -6.34 20.53 -9.27
N ILE A 68 -5.89 21.46 -8.43
CA ILE A 68 -6.65 21.88 -7.24
C ILE A 68 -7.97 22.52 -7.63
N TYR A 69 -7.94 23.37 -8.65
CA TYR A 69 -9.14 24.03 -9.16
C TYR A 69 -10.16 23.02 -9.68
N ASP A 70 -9.72 22.08 -10.52
CA ASP A 70 -10.58 21.05 -11.09
C ASP A 70 -11.21 20.17 -10.00
N MET A 71 -10.43 19.71 -9.05
CA MET A 71 -10.93 18.94 -7.90
C MET A 71 -12.01 19.70 -7.14
N ARG A 72 -11.81 20.99 -6.87
CA ARG A 72 -12.81 21.82 -6.16
C ARG A 72 -14.09 21.98 -6.95
N GLN A 73 -14.03 22.11 -8.28
CA GLN A 73 -15.20 22.24 -9.13
C GLN A 73 -16.00 20.93 -9.20
N GLN A 74 -15.31 19.78 -9.09
CA GLN A 74 -15.93 18.47 -9.24
C GLN A 74 -16.43 17.86 -7.92
N LEU A 75 -16.20 18.50 -6.77
CA LEU A 75 -16.57 17.93 -5.46
C LEU A 75 -18.04 17.57 -5.34
N THR A 76 -18.95 18.39 -5.88
CA THR A 76 -20.40 18.12 -5.85
C THR A 76 -20.80 16.90 -6.68
N GLU A 77 -20.01 16.57 -7.70
CA GLU A 77 -20.25 15.39 -8.54
C GLU A 77 -19.71 14.09 -7.90
N CYS A 78 -18.99 14.21 -6.79
CA CYS A 78 -18.37 13.09 -6.09
C CYS A 78 -19.20 12.56 -4.91
N GLU A 79 -20.43 13.05 -4.70
CA GLU A 79 -21.26 12.66 -3.54
C GLU A 79 -21.88 11.26 -3.66
N GLY A 80 -21.94 10.71 -4.87
CA GLY A 80 -22.54 9.41 -5.16
C GLY A 80 -21.54 8.27 -5.32
N TYR A 81 -22.07 7.07 -5.57
CA TYR A 81 -21.26 5.93 -5.96
C TYR A 81 -20.69 6.09 -7.36
N SER A 82 -19.43 5.65 -7.53
CA SER A 82 -18.75 5.60 -8.83
C SER A 82 -18.71 4.17 -9.37
N PRO A 83 -18.49 3.99 -10.70
CA PRO A 83 -18.22 2.66 -11.25
C PRO A 83 -17.02 1.98 -10.55
N ALA A 84 -17.11 0.68 -10.32
CA ALA A 84 -16.09 -0.08 -9.59
C ALA A 84 -14.68 0.00 -10.20
N LYS A 85 -14.58 0.11 -11.53
CA LYS A 85 -13.30 0.30 -12.23
C LYS A 85 -12.76 1.74 -12.14
N GLY A 86 -13.55 2.68 -11.69
CA GLY A 86 -13.26 4.12 -11.68
C GLY A 86 -13.98 4.91 -12.77
N LEU A 87 -13.93 6.23 -12.69
CA LEU A 87 -14.57 7.14 -13.60
C LEU A 87 -14.10 6.91 -15.05
N PHE A 88 -15.05 6.90 -15.99
CA PHE A 88 -14.75 6.72 -17.41
C PHE A 88 -13.74 7.76 -17.93
N SER A 89 -13.91 9.03 -17.57
CA SER A 89 -13.02 10.12 -17.99
C SER A 89 -11.57 9.90 -17.52
N ALA A 90 -11.40 9.47 -16.27
CA ALA A 90 -10.08 9.16 -15.71
C ALA A 90 -9.44 7.95 -16.42
N ARG A 91 -10.18 6.86 -16.59
CA ARG A 91 -9.71 5.66 -17.29
C ARG A 91 -9.35 5.95 -18.74
N LYS A 92 -10.16 6.80 -19.42
CA LYS A 92 -9.86 7.24 -20.78
C LYS A 92 -8.56 8.04 -20.85
N ALA A 93 -8.34 8.97 -19.92
CA ALA A 93 -7.10 9.74 -19.85
C ALA A 93 -5.87 8.86 -19.60
N ILE A 94 -5.99 7.86 -18.71
CA ILE A 94 -4.93 6.87 -18.46
C ILE A 94 -4.64 6.05 -19.72
N MET A 95 -5.67 5.58 -20.42
CA MET A 95 -5.49 4.86 -21.69
C MET A 95 -4.75 5.71 -22.73
N GLN A 96 -5.14 6.98 -22.90
CA GLN A 96 -4.46 7.90 -23.80
C GLN A 96 -3.00 8.12 -23.40
N TYR A 97 -2.73 8.23 -22.10
CA TYR A 97 -1.34 8.32 -21.61
C TYR A 97 -0.54 7.05 -21.88
N ALA A 98 -1.13 5.88 -21.70
CA ALA A 98 -0.52 4.60 -22.04
C ALA A 98 -0.16 4.54 -23.55
N GLN A 99 -1.04 5.04 -24.42
CA GLN A 99 -0.76 5.15 -25.87
C GLN A 99 0.42 6.08 -26.15
N LEU A 100 0.49 7.25 -25.52
CA LEU A 100 1.62 8.17 -25.62
C LEU A 100 2.93 7.52 -25.17
N LYS A 101 2.88 6.67 -24.15
CA LYS A 101 4.02 5.86 -23.67
C LYS A 101 4.30 4.63 -24.55
N LYS A 102 3.54 4.42 -25.62
CA LYS A 102 3.66 3.27 -26.53
C LYS A 102 3.54 1.91 -25.82
N LEU A 103 2.73 1.83 -24.76
CA LEU A 103 2.41 0.56 -24.13
C LEU A 103 1.46 -0.21 -25.07
N PRO A 104 1.80 -1.44 -25.46
CA PRO A 104 1.00 -2.21 -26.40
C PRO A 104 -0.28 -2.73 -25.74
N ASN A 105 -1.35 -2.85 -26.54
CA ASN A 105 -2.58 -3.57 -26.22
C ASN A 105 -3.31 -3.10 -24.94
N VAL A 106 -3.19 -1.83 -24.57
CA VAL A 106 -3.93 -1.27 -23.41
C VAL A 106 -5.26 -0.71 -23.91
N SER A 107 -6.35 -1.32 -23.48
CA SER A 107 -7.72 -0.84 -23.70
C SER A 107 -8.28 -0.18 -22.41
N ILE A 108 -9.39 0.52 -22.55
CA ILE A 108 -10.05 1.13 -21.38
C ILE A 108 -10.56 0.06 -20.38
N GLU A 109 -10.82 -1.16 -20.86
CA GLU A 109 -11.31 -2.26 -20.03
C GLU A 109 -10.22 -2.86 -19.14
N ASP A 110 -8.95 -2.63 -19.46
CA ASP A 110 -7.80 -3.09 -18.69
C ASP A 110 -7.41 -2.14 -17.55
N ILE A 111 -8.11 -1.00 -17.43
CA ILE A 111 -7.75 0.06 -16.50
C ILE A 111 -8.69 0.08 -15.30
N TYR A 112 -8.09 -0.01 -14.12
CA TYR A 112 -8.73 0.13 -12.82
C TYR A 112 -8.08 1.27 -12.06
N THR A 113 -8.88 2.11 -11.40
CA THR A 113 -8.38 3.15 -10.51
C THR A 113 -8.61 2.79 -9.07
N GLY A 114 -7.75 3.27 -8.18
CA GLY A 114 -7.83 3.02 -6.75
C GLY A 114 -7.34 4.23 -5.95
N ASN A 115 -7.45 4.14 -4.64
CA ASN A 115 -7.02 5.17 -3.71
C ASN A 115 -5.53 5.02 -3.39
N GLY A 116 -4.70 5.41 -4.34
CA GLY A 116 -3.25 5.30 -4.24
C GLY A 116 -2.69 3.91 -4.57
N VAL A 117 -1.37 3.88 -4.74
CA VAL A 117 -0.65 2.66 -5.15
C VAL A 117 -0.78 1.54 -4.12
N SER A 118 -0.84 1.87 -2.83
CA SER A 118 -0.92 0.87 -1.76
C SER A 118 -2.20 0.02 -1.84
N GLU A 119 -3.34 0.64 -2.15
CA GLU A 119 -4.58 -0.09 -2.38
C GLU A 119 -4.48 -0.99 -3.61
N LEU A 120 -3.95 -0.46 -4.72
CA LEU A 120 -3.79 -1.22 -5.97
C LEU A 120 -2.86 -2.42 -5.80
N ILE A 121 -1.76 -2.28 -5.06
CA ILE A 121 -0.87 -3.40 -4.71
C ILE A 121 -1.65 -4.47 -3.95
N ASN A 122 -2.38 -4.08 -2.91
CA ASN A 122 -3.15 -5.02 -2.11
C ASN A 122 -4.25 -5.73 -2.94
N LEU A 123 -4.94 -5.00 -3.80
CA LEU A 123 -5.94 -5.57 -4.70
C LEU A 123 -5.32 -6.58 -5.69
N CYS A 124 -4.19 -6.23 -6.31
CA CYS A 124 -3.49 -7.12 -7.23
C CYS A 124 -3.02 -8.40 -6.53
N MET A 125 -2.37 -8.29 -5.36
CA MET A 125 -1.90 -9.45 -4.62
C MET A 125 -3.06 -10.36 -4.20
N SER A 126 -4.18 -9.78 -3.73
CA SER A 126 -5.36 -10.54 -3.32
C SER A 126 -6.09 -11.21 -4.49
N ALA A 127 -6.01 -10.62 -5.69
CA ALA A 127 -6.69 -11.14 -6.88
C ALA A 127 -5.87 -12.18 -7.65
N LEU A 128 -4.55 -12.16 -7.55
CA LEU A 128 -3.65 -12.93 -8.41
C LEU A 128 -2.86 -14.02 -7.69
N LEU A 129 -2.79 -13.99 -6.34
CA LEU A 129 -2.00 -14.97 -5.59
C LEU A 129 -2.91 -15.93 -4.81
N ASP A 130 -2.73 -17.20 -5.06
CA ASP A 130 -3.19 -18.28 -4.17
C ASP A 130 -2.15 -18.57 -3.08
N ASN A 131 -2.56 -19.39 -2.08
CA ASN A 131 -1.65 -19.78 -1.01
C ASN A 131 -0.47 -20.58 -1.56
N GLY A 132 0.73 -20.07 -1.35
CA GLY A 132 1.98 -20.71 -1.76
C GLY A 132 2.49 -20.26 -3.13
N ASP A 133 1.75 -19.45 -3.86
CA ASP A 133 2.26 -18.85 -5.10
C ASP A 133 3.47 -17.96 -4.84
N GLU A 134 4.38 -17.92 -5.78
CA GLU A 134 5.58 -17.09 -5.72
C GLU A 134 5.43 -15.87 -6.60
N ILE A 135 5.91 -14.72 -6.11
CA ILE A 135 5.97 -13.47 -6.85
C ILE A 135 7.35 -12.85 -6.76
N LEU A 136 7.88 -12.44 -7.93
CA LEU A 136 9.16 -11.72 -7.99
C LEU A 136 8.98 -10.27 -7.52
N ILE A 137 9.80 -9.88 -6.55
CA ILE A 137 9.82 -8.53 -5.97
C ILE A 137 11.25 -8.00 -6.01
N PRO A 138 11.49 -6.74 -6.42
CA PRO A 138 12.83 -6.16 -6.42
C PRO A 138 13.43 -6.06 -5.02
N SER A 139 14.74 -6.09 -4.90
CA SER A 139 15.48 -5.80 -3.66
C SER A 139 16.68 -4.90 -3.98
N PRO A 140 16.78 -3.73 -3.31
CA PRO A 140 15.85 -3.14 -2.33
C PRO A 140 14.51 -2.70 -2.92
N ASP A 141 13.46 -2.71 -2.09
CA ASP A 141 12.11 -2.31 -2.50
C ASP A 141 11.38 -1.49 -1.42
N TYR A 142 10.17 -1.08 -1.75
CA TYR A 142 9.23 -0.59 -0.77
C TYR A 142 8.58 -1.77 -0.03
N PRO A 143 8.70 -1.89 1.31
CA PRO A 143 8.32 -3.08 2.08
C PRO A 143 6.87 -3.53 1.92
N LEU A 144 6.00 -2.66 1.40
CA LEU A 144 4.58 -2.96 1.18
C LEU A 144 4.37 -4.12 0.21
N TRP A 145 5.20 -4.27 -0.83
CA TRP A 145 5.08 -5.36 -1.80
C TRP A 145 5.18 -6.72 -1.12
N THR A 146 6.24 -6.92 -0.34
CA THR A 146 6.47 -8.14 0.44
C THR A 146 5.37 -8.38 1.47
N ALA A 147 4.93 -7.31 2.15
CA ALA A 147 3.86 -7.39 3.14
C ALA A 147 2.54 -7.83 2.50
N CYS A 148 2.12 -7.23 1.40
CA CYS A 148 0.87 -7.56 0.70
C CYS A 148 0.92 -8.97 0.12
N ALA A 149 2.04 -9.41 -0.47
CA ALA A 149 2.23 -10.77 -0.96
C ALA A 149 2.04 -11.79 0.18
N THR A 150 2.69 -11.57 1.32
CA THR A 150 2.58 -12.43 2.51
C THR A 150 1.15 -12.48 3.06
N LEU A 151 0.48 -11.34 3.13
CA LEU A 151 -0.91 -11.26 3.63
C LEU A 151 -1.91 -11.95 2.69
N ALA A 152 -1.65 -11.90 1.38
CA ALA A 152 -2.44 -12.63 0.39
C ALA A 152 -2.20 -14.17 0.41
N GLY A 153 -1.19 -14.64 1.14
CA GLY A 153 -0.83 -16.06 1.25
C GLY A 153 0.26 -16.48 0.28
N GLY A 154 0.79 -15.55 -0.51
CA GLY A 154 1.89 -15.77 -1.43
C GLY A 154 3.27 -15.70 -0.75
N LYS A 155 4.30 -16.02 -1.51
CA LYS A 155 5.70 -15.97 -1.11
C LYS A 155 6.46 -14.96 -1.96
N ALA A 156 7.06 -13.97 -1.31
CA ALA A 156 7.95 -13.01 -1.97
C ALA A 156 9.28 -13.68 -2.32
N VAL A 157 9.67 -13.60 -3.58
CA VAL A 157 10.96 -14.04 -4.10
C VAL A 157 11.71 -12.82 -4.60
N HIS A 158 12.73 -12.39 -3.85
CA HIS A 158 13.43 -11.15 -4.13
C HIS A 158 14.50 -11.36 -5.20
N TYR A 159 14.51 -10.48 -6.22
CA TYR A 159 15.61 -10.36 -7.18
C TYR A 159 16.40 -9.08 -6.92
N ILE A 160 17.66 -9.07 -7.33
CA ILE A 160 18.59 -7.97 -7.05
C ILE A 160 18.38 -6.84 -8.06
N CYS A 161 18.30 -5.60 -7.54
CA CYS A 161 18.57 -4.39 -8.32
C CYS A 161 19.99 -3.96 -8.01
N ASP A 162 20.88 -4.02 -9.01
CA ASP A 162 22.30 -3.82 -8.82
C ASP A 162 22.66 -2.32 -8.71
N GLU A 163 23.21 -1.94 -7.56
CA GLU A 163 23.67 -0.56 -7.33
C GLU A 163 24.75 -0.13 -8.34
N GLN A 164 25.62 -1.04 -8.74
CA GLN A 164 26.69 -0.75 -9.70
C GLN A 164 26.15 -0.58 -11.13
N ALA A 165 24.97 -1.10 -11.39
CA ALA A 165 24.23 -0.97 -12.65
C ALA A 165 23.08 0.06 -12.54
N GLU A 166 23.27 1.13 -11.76
CA GLU A 166 22.27 2.21 -11.57
C GLU A 166 20.90 1.69 -11.10
N TRP A 167 20.89 0.66 -10.26
CA TRP A 167 19.70 0.01 -9.71
C TRP A 167 18.82 -0.69 -10.75
N TYR A 168 19.35 -1.00 -11.94
CA TYR A 168 18.64 -1.84 -12.90
C TYR A 168 18.50 -3.27 -12.38
N PRO A 169 17.37 -3.94 -12.70
CA PRO A 169 17.16 -5.34 -12.34
C PRO A 169 18.25 -6.25 -12.91
N ASP A 170 18.84 -7.11 -12.07
CA ASP A 170 19.74 -8.16 -12.52
C ASP A 170 18.94 -9.26 -13.22
N MET A 171 19.01 -9.28 -14.55
CA MET A 171 18.26 -10.21 -15.39
C MET A 171 18.74 -11.66 -15.23
N ASP A 172 19.98 -11.89 -14.83
CA ASP A 172 20.51 -13.23 -14.60
C ASP A 172 20.05 -13.76 -13.22
N ASP A 173 19.92 -12.89 -12.23
CA ASP A 173 19.31 -13.25 -10.95
C ASP A 173 17.81 -13.56 -11.12
N ILE A 174 17.08 -12.74 -11.85
CA ILE A 174 15.67 -12.99 -12.18
C ILE A 174 15.45 -14.37 -12.83
N ARG A 175 16.31 -14.75 -13.79
CA ARG A 175 16.19 -16.05 -14.49
C ARG A 175 16.48 -17.26 -13.61
N LYS A 176 17.19 -17.06 -12.48
CA LYS A 176 17.51 -18.13 -11.53
C LYS A 176 16.45 -18.34 -10.46
N LYS A 177 15.57 -17.35 -10.30
CA LYS A 177 14.50 -17.38 -9.30
C LYS A 177 13.22 -17.96 -9.88
#